data_8a75aef1793fa3ff3a66aea4ffd2caf5
#
_entry.id   8a75aef1793fa3ff3a66aea4ffd2caf5
#
_cell.length_a   1.000
_cell.length_b   1.000
_cell.length_c   1.000
_cell.angle_alpha   90.00
_cell.angle_beta   90.00
_cell.angle_gamma   90.00
#
_symmetry.space_group_name_H-M   'P 1'
#
loop_
_entity.id
_entity.type
_entity.pdbx_description
1 polymer ?
#
loop_
_entity_poly.entity_id
_entity_poly.type
_entity_poly.pdbx_seq_one_letter_code
_entity_poly.pdbx_strand_id
1 'polypeptide(L)'
;MKIVALLPVKNEDWILPTTLKPLCEISDHIIAADQFSTDKTKTILSNEEKVTIIQNEEATHSNKVRWKLLDQSRKLFGENNFIINLDADEIIPPNLFNKKLKQIQQFPAGTLFSAQWTQLWRSINKYRSDEGVWNPKNNRKLFMFHDNGRQQYSNEFVLNDHTSRVPTINTGKLINLNIPLIHFQFANWDRSQIKQVWYQCSEKINGVEPKTINEKYYYSTNENNLKLSKIK
;
A
#
# COMPACT_ATOMS: atom_id res chain seq x y z
N MET A 1 10.69 -19.35 -7.64
CA MET A 1 10.54 -17.90 -7.38
C MET A 1 9.05 -17.64 -7.21
N LYS A 2 8.65 -17.07 -6.08
CA LYS A 2 7.26 -16.81 -5.71
C LYS A 2 6.95 -15.31 -5.78
N ILE A 3 5.65 -14.99 -5.82
CA ILE A 3 5.14 -13.64 -5.57
C ILE A 3 4.51 -13.66 -4.18
N VAL A 4 5.11 -12.95 -3.23
CA VAL A 4 4.62 -12.87 -1.84
C VAL A 4 4.11 -11.47 -1.56
N ALA A 5 2.87 -11.35 -1.11
CA ALA A 5 2.29 -10.06 -0.72
C ALA A 5 2.48 -9.83 0.79
N LEU A 6 2.87 -8.61 1.14
CA LEU A 6 3.04 -8.15 2.52
C LEU A 6 1.98 -7.10 2.83
N LEU A 7 1.12 -7.38 3.81
CA LEU A 7 -0.09 -6.63 4.10
C LEU A 7 -0.13 -6.18 5.58
N PRO A 8 0.30 -4.97 5.92
CA PRO A 8 -0.02 -4.39 7.22
C PRO A 8 -1.50 -4.03 7.28
N VAL A 9 -2.17 -4.36 8.39
CA VAL A 9 -3.62 -4.19 8.49
C VAL A 9 -4.05 -3.83 9.91
N LYS A 10 -5.06 -2.94 10.00
CA LYS A 10 -5.74 -2.59 11.25
C LYS A 10 -7.16 -2.10 10.96
N ASN A 11 -8.18 -2.84 11.44
CA ASN A 11 -9.58 -2.47 11.32
C ASN A 11 -10.01 -2.15 9.88
N GLU A 12 -9.80 -3.11 8.97
CA GLU A 12 -10.06 -2.95 7.54
C GLU A 12 -11.14 -3.93 7.02
N ASP A 13 -12.05 -4.41 7.89
CA ASP A 13 -13.15 -5.33 7.53
C ASP A 13 -14.11 -4.74 6.48
N TRP A 14 -14.21 -3.43 6.40
CA TRP A 14 -15.04 -2.69 5.44
C TRP A 14 -14.57 -2.83 3.98
N ILE A 15 -13.29 -3.11 3.76
CA ILE A 15 -12.68 -3.12 2.42
C ILE A 15 -12.02 -4.45 2.06
N LEU A 16 -11.52 -5.20 3.01
CA LEU A 16 -10.86 -6.48 2.78
C LEU A 16 -11.66 -7.46 1.90
N PRO A 17 -13.02 -7.58 2.04
CA PRO A 17 -13.80 -8.43 1.13
C PRO A 17 -13.64 -8.05 -0.36
N THR A 18 -13.31 -6.79 -0.64
CA THR A 18 -13.10 -6.29 -2.01
C THR A 18 -11.63 -6.41 -2.46
N THR A 19 -10.67 -6.19 -1.56
CA THR A 19 -9.24 -6.06 -1.91
C THR A 19 -8.46 -7.36 -1.78
N LEU A 20 -8.87 -8.25 -0.89
CA LEU A 20 -8.13 -9.48 -0.59
C LEU A 20 -8.15 -10.48 -1.76
N LYS A 21 -9.32 -10.68 -2.39
CA LYS A 21 -9.45 -11.61 -3.52
C LYS A 21 -8.55 -11.24 -4.71
N PRO A 22 -8.53 -9.98 -5.22
CA PRO A 22 -7.56 -9.57 -6.23
C PRO A 22 -6.11 -9.77 -5.81
N LEU A 23 -5.78 -9.56 -4.54
CA LEU A 23 -4.43 -9.80 -4.04
C LEU A 23 -4.07 -11.29 -4.05
N CYS A 24 -5.00 -12.19 -3.69
CA CYS A 24 -4.84 -13.64 -3.81
C CYS A 24 -4.65 -14.10 -5.26
N GLU A 25 -5.25 -13.40 -6.24
CA GLU A 25 -5.11 -13.75 -7.66
C GLU A 25 -3.73 -13.40 -8.25
N ILE A 26 -3.03 -12.40 -7.69
CA ILE A 26 -1.71 -11.97 -8.18
C ILE A 26 -0.55 -12.44 -7.32
N SER A 27 -0.81 -13.11 -6.20
CA SER A 27 0.22 -13.60 -5.28
C SER A 27 0.10 -15.10 -5.02
N ASP A 28 1.23 -15.74 -4.77
CA ASP A 28 1.29 -17.13 -4.33
C ASP A 28 0.97 -17.27 -2.84
N HIS A 29 1.32 -16.24 -2.06
CA HIS A 29 1.09 -16.19 -0.62
C HIS A 29 0.99 -14.75 -0.12
N ILE A 30 0.25 -14.55 0.98
CA ILE A 30 0.08 -13.26 1.65
C ILE A 30 0.53 -13.39 3.10
N ILE A 31 1.38 -12.48 3.57
CA ILE A 31 1.71 -12.37 4.99
C ILE A 31 1.06 -11.08 5.50
N ALA A 32 0.07 -11.22 6.37
CA ALA A 32 -0.66 -10.11 6.95
C ALA A 32 -0.16 -9.82 8.37
N ALA A 33 0.22 -8.57 8.65
CA ALA A 33 0.59 -8.12 9.99
C ALA A 33 -0.59 -7.39 10.62
N ASP A 34 -1.35 -8.07 11.48
CA ASP A 34 -2.51 -7.51 12.16
C ASP A 34 -2.09 -6.69 13.38
N GLN A 35 -2.50 -5.41 13.41
CA GLN A 35 -2.22 -4.47 14.50
C GLN A 35 -3.39 -4.41 15.49
N PHE A 36 -3.68 -5.53 16.18
CA PHE A 36 -4.75 -5.66 17.17
C PHE A 36 -6.10 -5.16 16.65
N SER A 37 -6.53 -5.65 15.48
CA SER A 37 -7.85 -5.33 14.94
C SER A 37 -8.96 -5.81 15.88
N THR A 38 -9.96 -4.95 16.07
CA THR A 38 -11.13 -5.18 16.93
C THR A 38 -12.41 -5.47 16.16
N ASP A 39 -12.36 -5.36 14.84
CA ASP A 39 -13.42 -5.67 13.89
C ASP A 39 -13.26 -7.09 13.30
N LYS A 40 -13.92 -7.38 12.18
CA LYS A 40 -13.86 -8.69 11.51
C LYS A 40 -12.60 -8.90 10.65
N THR A 41 -11.64 -7.97 10.64
CA THR A 41 -10.41 -8.05 9.83
C THR A 41 -9.72 -9.40 9.98
N LYS A 42 -9.44 -9.82 11.21
CA LYS A 42 -8.72 -11.08 11.48
C LYS A 42 -9.50 -12.31 11.03
N THR A 43 -10.82 -12.31 11.20
CA THR A 43 -11.69 -13.39 10.73
C THR A 43 -11.68 -13.50 9.21
N ILE A 44 -11.75 -12.37 8.49
CA ILE A 44 -11.69 -12.34 7.02
C ILE A 44 -10.36 -12.92 6.53
N LEU A 45 -9.25 -12.48 7.11
CA LEU A 45 -7.91 -12.98 6.75
C LEU A 45 -7.74 -14.46 7.04
N SER A 46 -8.26 -14.96 8.16
CA SER A 46 -8.14 -16.38 8.56
C SER A 46 -8.90 -17.35 7.65
N ASN A 47 -9.88 -16.85 6.90
CA ASN A 47 -10.68 -17.67 5.98
C ASN A 47 -9.98 -17.89 4.62
N GLU A 48 -8.83 -17.24 4.38
CA GLU A 48 -8.08 -17.35 3.12
C GLU A 48 -6.86 -18.26 3.30
N GLU A 49 -6.83 -19.37 2.60
CA GLU A 49 -5.75 -20.39 2.70
C GLU A 49 -4.36 -19.84 2.37
N LYS A 50 -4.30 -18.83 1.50
CA LYS A 50 -3.04 -18.17 1.11
C LYS A 50 -2.51 -17.19 2.15
N VAL A 51 -3.18 -16.98 3.28
CA VAL A 51 -2.82 -15.94 4.25
C VAL A 51 -2.17 -16.53 5.49
N THR A 52 -0.99 -16.04 5.84
CA THR A 52 -0.37 -16.21 7.16
C THR A 52 -0.53 -14.90 7.93
N ILE A 53 -1.15 -14.94 9.10
CA ILE A 53 -1.30 -13.78 9.97
C ILE A 53 -0.17 -13.77 10.99
N ILE A 54 0.51 -12.62 11.12
CA ILE A 54 1.44 -12.33 12.21
C ILE A 54 0.93 -11.15 13.04
N GLN A 55 1.29 -11.12 14.32
CA GLN A 55 0.93 -10.01 15.20
C GLN A 55 1.85 -8.82 14.96
N ASN A 56 1.29 -7.63 14.72
CA ASN A 56 2.00 -6.37 14.71
C ASN A 56 1.80 -5.67 16.06
N GLU A 57 2.87 -5.55 16.85
CA GLU A 57 2.86 -4.94 18.19
C GLU A 57 3.24 -3.46 18.19
N GLU A 58 3.56 -2.89 17.02
CA GLU A 58 3.92 -1.47 16.90
C GLU A 58 2.69 -0.59 17.19
N ALA A 59 2.80 0.31 18.13
CA ALA A 59 1.71 1.21 18.53
C ALA A 59 1.39 2.24 17.43
N THR A 60 2.38 2.61 16.61
CA THR A 60 2.30 3.63 15.56
C THR A 60 2.76 3.08 14.22
N HIS A 61 2.59 3.84 13.14
CA HIS A 61 3.17 3.52 11.84
C HIS A 61 4.70 3.51 11.94
N SER A 62 5.30 2.37 11.61
CA SER A 62 6.74 2.16 11.72
C SER A 62 7.25 1.28 10.59
N ASN A 63 8.45 1.57 10.07
CA ASN A 63 9.13 0.69 9.12
C ASN A 63 9.44 -0.69 9.73
N LYS A 64 9.40 -0.85 11.05
CA LYS A 64 9.61 -2.14 11.72
C LYS A 64 8.57 -3.18 11.28
N VAL A 65 7.31 -2.78 11.02
CA VAL A 65 6.30 -3.72 10.51
C VAL A 65 6.67 -4.24 9.12
N ARG A 66 7.20 -3.38 8.24
CA ARG A 66 7.67 -3.78 6.91
C ARG A 66 8.86 -4.73 6.98
N TRP A 67 9.78 -4.48 7.93
CA TRP A 67 10.88 -5.39 8.24
C TRP A 67 10.39 -6.76 8.72
N LYS A 68 9.48 -6.77 9.69
CA LYS A 68 8.91 -8.00 10.26
C LYS A 68 8.23 -8.85 9.19
N LEU A 69 7.48 -8.20 8.30
CA LEU A 69 6.82 -8.85 7.16
C LEU A 69 7.83 -9.43 6.16
N LEU A 70 8.87 -8.67 5.79
CA LEU A 70 9.91 -9.12 4.86
C LEU A 70 10.73 -10.28 5.45
N ASP A 71 11.13 -10.16 6.72
CA ASP A 71 11.84 -11.22 7.44
C ASP A 71 11.02 -12.51 7.50
N GLN A 72 9.74 -12.40 7.80
CA GLN A 72 8.84 -13.55 7.77
C GLN A 72 8.71 -14.17 6.37
N SER A 73 8.67 -13.34 5.33
CA SER A 73 8.67 -13.84 3.94
C SER A 73 9.94 -14.61 3.62
N ARG A 74 11.11 -14.10 4.01
CA ARG A 74 12.39 -14.77 3.81
C ARG A 74 12.49 -16.07 4.60
N LYS A 75 11.97 -16.11 5.84
CA LYS A 75 11.92 -17.34 6.66
C LYS A 75 11.06 -18.44 6.04
N LEU A 76 9.92 -18.09 5.47
CA LEU A 76 9.00 -19.05 4.89
C LEU A 76 9.39 -19.51 3.48
N PHE A 77 9.92 -18.61 2.66
CA PHE A 77 10.08 -18.85 1.22
C PHE A 77 11.49 -18.63 0.70
N GLY A 78 12.44 -18.25 1.57
CA GLY A 78 13.79 -17.86 1.17
C GLY A 78 13.83 -16.47 0.51
N GLU A 79 14.99 -16.16 0.00
CA GLU A 79 15.28 -14.92 -0.75
C GLU A 79 14.92 -15.10 -2.24
N ASN A 80 15.15 -14.05 -3.04
CA ASN A 80 14.97 -14.06 -4.49
C ASN A 80 13.50 -14.26 -4.94
N ASN A 81 12.56 -13.71 -4.19
CA ASN A 81 11.14 -13.69 -4.51
C ASN A 81 10.68 -12.28 -4.91
N PHE A 82 9.57 -12.19 -5.63
CA PHE A 82 8.90 -10.92 -5.86
C PHE A 82 8.02 -10.57 -4.65
N ILE A 83 8.24 -9.40 -4.09
CA ILE A 83 7.54 -8.94 -2.89
C ILE A 83 6.60 -7.79 -3.29
N ILE A 84 5.31 -7.97 -3.07
CA ILE A 84 4.27 -6.95 -3.25
C ILE A 84 3.96 -6.34 -1.89
N ASN A 85 4.00 -5.02 -1.77
CA ASN A 85 3.60 -4.27 -0.60
C ASN A 85 2.40 -3.39 -0.93
N LEU A 86 1.22 -3.77 -0.48
CA LEU A 86 0.00 -2.97 -0.58
C LEU A 86 -0.51 -2.63 0.82
N ASP A 87 -1.28 -1.55 0.89
CA ASP A 87 -2.14 -1.28 2.03
C ASP A 87 -3.48 -2.02 1.83
N ALA A 88 -4.20 -2.30 2.92
CA ALA A 88 -5.42 -3.12 2.87
C ALA A 88 -6.52 -2.52 1.98
N ASP A 89 -6.49 -1.21 1.76
CA ASP A 89 -7.43 -0.45 0.94
C ASP A 89 -6.90 -0.18 -0.49
N GLU A 90 -6.04 -1.08 -1.02
CA GLU A 90 -5.45 -0.96 -2.35
C GLU A 90 -5.62 -2.21 -3.21
N ILE A 91 -5.75 -2.00 -4.53
CA ILE A 91 -5.82 -3.07 -5.53
C ILE A 91 -4.89 -2.78 -6.72
N ILE A 92 -4.17 -3.79 -7.15
CA ILE A 92 -3.64 -3.89 -8.51
C ILE A 92 -4.59 -4.81 -9.31
N PRO A 93 -5.18 -4.35 -10.43
CA PRO A 93 -6.07 -5.18 -11.23
C PRO A 93 -5.36 -6.44 -11.74
N PRO A 94 -5.83 -7.66 -11.39
CA PRO A 94 -5.14 -8.91 -11.71
C PRO A 94 -4.93 -9.13 -13.21
N ASN A 95 -5.93 -8.79 -14.02
CA ASN A 95 -5.85 -8.92 -15.48
C ASN A 95 -4.75 -8.07 -16.12
N LEU A 96 -4.44 -6.89 -15.54
CA LEU A 96 -3.38 -6.01 -16.01
C LEU A 96 -2.01 -6.45 -15.47
N PHE A 97 -1.94 -6.86 -14.22
CA PHE A 97 -0.72 -7.37 -13.60
C PHE A 97 -0.23 -8.64 -14.31
N ASN A 98 -1.12 -9.62 -14.52
CA ASN A 98 -0.79 -10.89 -15.14
C ASN A 98 -0.29 -10.74 -16.59
N LYS A 99 -0.79 -9.74 -17.33
CA LYS A 99 -0.24 -9.39 -18.66
C LYS A 99 1.22 -8.92 -18.60
N LYS A 100 1.65 -8.36 -17.46
CA LYS A 100 3.03 -7.88 -17.25
C LYS A 100 3.94 -8.91 -16.58
N LEU A 101 3.40 -9.98 -16.04
CA LEU A 101 4.14 -10.93 -15.20
C LEU A 101 5.39 -11.50 -15.90
N LYS A 102 5.27 -11.96 -17.15
CA LYS A 102 6.42 -12.46 -17.91
C LYS A 102 7.53 -11.42 -18.07
N GLN A 103 7.17 -10.15 -18.25
CA GLN A 103 8.12 -9.04 -18.34
C GLN A 103 8.76 -8.75 -16.97
N ILE A 104 7.95 -8.75 -15.90
CA ILE A 104 8.40 -8.52 -14.52
C ILE A 104 9.47 -9.55 -14.13
N GLN A 105 9.23 -10.83 -14.44
CA GLN A 105 10.10 -11.94 -14.09
C GLN A 105 11.49 -11.91 -14.77
N GLN A 106 11.68 -11.08 -15.80
CA GLN A 106 12.96 -10.91 -16.48
C GLN A 106 13.91 -9.93 -15.76
N PHE A 107 13.41 -9.15 -14.81
CA PHE A 107 14.23 -8.17 -14.11
C PHE A 107 15.04 -8.81 -12.98
N PRO A 108 16.32 -8.42 -12.83
CA PRO A 108 17.19 -8.99 -11.81
C PRO A 108 16.74 -8.65 -10.38
N ALA A 109 17.19 -9.44 -9.41
CA ALA A 109 17.01 -9.15 -8.01
C ALA A 109 17.56 -7.76 -7.64
N GLY A 110 16.88 -7.05 -6.75
CA GLY A 110 17.13 -5.65 -6.43
C GLY A 110 16.22 -4.67 -7.16
N THR A 111 15.57 -5.06 -8.27
CA THR A 111 14.68 -4.18 -9.04
C THR A 111 13.46 -3.75 -8.25
N LEU A 112 13.12 -2.47 -8.35
CA LEU A 112 11.91 -1.87 -7.78
C LEU A 112 10.86 -1.61 -8.86
N PHE A 113 9.58 -1.69 -8.51
CA PHE A 113 8.47 -1.45 -9.44
C PHE A 113 7.48 -0.43 -8.88
N SER A 114 7.01 0.46 -9.76
CA SER A 114 5.98 1.44 -9.44
C SER A 114 4.76 1.30 -10.34
N ALA A 115 3.60 1.71 -9.80
CA ALA A 115 2.33 1.77 -10.49
C ALA A 115 1.73 3.19 -10.44
N GLN A 116 0.75 3.48 -11.29
CA GLN A 116 0.03 4.75 -11.32
C GLN A 116 -0.95 4.82 -10.15
N TRP A 117 -0.72 5.73 -9.20
CA TRP A 117 -1.56 5.84 -8.00
C TRP A 117 -2.89 6.51 -8.31
N THR A 118 -3.95 5.71 -8.35
CA THR A 118 -5.30 6.10 -8.76
C THR A 118 -6.19 6.21 -7.53
N GLN A 119 -6.45 7.43 -7.08
CA GLN A 119 -7.26 7.72 -5.90
C GLN A 119 -8.74 7.74 -6.25
N LEU A 120 -9.51 6.79 -5.76
CA LEU A 120 -10.97 6.83 -5.84
C LEU A 120 -11.51 8.04 -5.06
N TRP A 121 -12.61 8.62 -5.53
CA TRP A 121 -13.15 9.83 -4.91
C TRP A 121 -14.66 9.74 -4.74
N ARG A 122 -15.10 9.64 -3.49
CA ARG A 122 -16.51 9.52 -3.09
C ARG A 122 -17.30 8.47 -3.88
N SER A 123 -16.61 7.48 -4.42
CA SER A 123 -17.18 6.47 -5.31
C SER A 123 -16.18 5.34 -5.53
N ILE A 124 -16.70 4.12 -5.78
CA ILE A 124 -15.87 2.96 -6.15
C ILE A 124 -15.53 2.91 -7.66
N ASN A 125 -16.15 3.75 -8.49
CA ASN A 125 -15.99 3.73 -9.95
C ASN A 125 -15.52 5.05 -10.55
N LYS A 126 -15.19 6.04 -9.72
CA LYS A 126 -14.65 7.33 -10.14
C LYS A 126 -13.38 7.65 -9.35
N TYR A 127 -12.41 8.23 -10.03
CA TYR A 127 -11.16 8.67 -9.41
C TYR A 127 -10.85 10.13 -9.76
N ARG A 128 -10.06 10.79 -8.92
CA ARG A 128 -9.55 12.15 -9.17
C ARG A 128 -8.52 12.12 -10.30
N SER A 129 -8.71 13.02 -11.24
CA SER A 129 -7.84 13.17 -12.42
C SER A 129 -7.52 14.62 -12.74
N ASP A 130 -7.74 15.53 -11.79
CA ASP A 130 -7.33 16.93 -11.87
C ASP A 130 -5.79 17.06 -11.90
N GLU A 131 -5.30 18.24 -12.19
CA GLU A 131 -3.87 18.49 -12.30
C GLU A 131 -3.11 18.25 -10.98
N GLY A 132 -1.82 18.00 -11.08
CA GLY A 132 -0.95 17.77 -9.93
C GLY A 132 -0.97 16.33 -9.40
N VAL A 133 -0.89 16.20 -8.08
CA VAL A 133 -0.73 14.91 -7.37
C VAL A 133 -1.92 13.95 -7.48
N TRP A 134 -3.08 14.47 -7.86
CA TRP A 134 -4.30 13.66 -8.04
C TRP A 134 -4.38 12.98 -9.40
N ASN A 135 -3.55 13.41 -10.36
CA ASN A 135 -3.53 12.80 -11.68
C ASN A 135 -2.65 11.53 -11.65
N PRO A 136 -3.22 10.33 -11.92
CA PRO A 136 -2.44 9.10 -11.91
C PRO A 136 -1.25 9.08 -12.89
N LYS A 137 -1.29 9.89 -13.94
CA LYS A 137 -0.16 10.03 -14.88
C LYS A 137 1.07 10.66 -14.23
N ASN A 138 0.84 11.56 -13.26
CA ASN A 138 1.88 12.32 -12.57
C ASN A 138 2.26 11.72 -11.22
N ASN A 139 1.45 10.80 -10.69
CA ASN A 139 1.66 10.21 -9.38
C ASN A 139 1.88 8.70 -9.49
N ARG A 140 3.06 8.26 -9.04
CA ARG A 140 3.42 6.85 -9.01
C ARG A 140 3.81 6.44 -7.60
N LYS A 141 3.40 5.24 -7.22
CA LYS A 141 3.80 4.65 -5.93
C LYS A 141 4.59 3.38 -6.17
N LEU A 142 5.68 3.25 -5.44
CA LEU A 142 6.39 1.99 -5.33
C LEU A 142 5.48 1.00 -4.60
N PHE A 143 5.38 -0.22 -5.12
CA PHE A 143 4.51 -1.23 -4.53
C PHE A 143 5.10 -2.63 -4.54
N MET A 144 6.18 -2.84 -5.30
CA MET A 144 6.75 -4.17 -5.49
C MET A 144 8.25 -4.07 -5.69
N PHE A 145 8.97 -5.11 -5.29
CA PHE A 145 10.40 -5.28 -5.57
C PHE A 145 10.76 -6.75 -5.75
N HIS A 146 11.90 -6.99 -6.41
CA HIS A 146 12.51 -8.31 -6.49
C HIS A 146 13.55 -8.42 -5.38
N ASP A 147 13.29 -9.26 -4.38
CA ASP A 147 14.16 -9.40 -3.21
C ASP A 147 15.52 -9.99 -3.60
N ASN A 148 16.61 -9.38 -3.12
CA ASN A 148 17.99 -9.86 -3.33
C ASN A 148 18.65 -10.35 -2.02
N GLY A 149 17.86 -10.53 -0.95
CA GLY A 149 18.34 -10.94 0.37
C GLY A 149 19.11 -9.85 1.15
N ARG A 150 19.55 -8.80 0.49
CA ARG A 150 20.36 -7.70 1.08
C ARG A 150 19.61 -6.39 1.21
N GLN A 151 18.45 -6.27 0.57
CA GLN A 151 17.62 -5.07 0.63
C GLN A 151 17.13 -4.82 2.04
N GLN A 152 17.14 -3.54 2.44
CA GLN A 152 16.77 -3.12 3.79
C GLN A 152 15.91 -1.85 3.75
N TYR A 153 14.96 -1.74 4.68
CA TYR A 153 14.29 -0.49 4.98
C TYR A 153 15.22 0.37 5.84
N SER A 154 15.24 1.69 5.60
CA SER A 154 15.99 2.58 6.50
C SER A 154 15.40 2.55 7.91
N ASN A 155 16.28 2.67 8.92
CA ASN A 155 15.87 2.79 10.31
C ASN A 155 15.45 4.23 10.67
N GLU A 156 15.47 5.14 9.73
CA GLU A 156 15.04 6.52 9.97
C GLU A 156 13.59 6.52 10.43
N PHE A 157 13.37 7.18 11.56
CA PHE A 157 12.05 7.44 12.08
C PHE A 157 11.32 8.34 11.06
N VAL A 158 10.40 7.76 10.32
CA VAL A 158 9.60 8.53 9.38
C VAL A 158 8.58 9.29 10.22
N LEU A 159 8.83 10.59 10.43
CA LEU A 159 7.91 11.53 11.11
C LEU A 159 6.53 11.63 10.43
N ASN A 160 6.40 11.07 9.24
CA ASN A 160 5.17 11.05 8.47
C ASN A 160 4.49 9.69 8.62
N ASP A 161 3.17 9.67 8.70
CA ASP A 161 2.30 8.49 8.82
C ASP A 161 2.41 7.49 7.65
N HIS A 162 3.45 7.57 6.86
CA HIS A 162 3.70 6.71 5.71
C HIS A 162 5.02 5.96 5.86
N THR A 163 4.92 4.66 6.08
CA THR A 163 6.07 3.75 6.01
C THR A 163 6.53 3.56 4.56
N SER A 164 7.84 3.40 4.34
CA SER A 164 8.35 3.03 3.02
C SER A 164 7.76 1.70 2.58
N ARG A 165 7.16 1.67 1.38
CA ARG A 165 6.54 0.44 0.84
C ARG A 165 7.58 -0.57 0.37
N VAL A 166 8.73 -0.08 -0.05
CA VAL A 166 9.84 -0.89 -0.54
C VAL A 166 11.11 -0.53 0.21
N PRO A 167 12.09 -1.44 0.27
CA PRO A 167 13.40 -1.15 0.82
C PRO A 167 14.06 0.03 0.12
N THR A 168 14.87 0.80 0.87
CA THR A 168 15.59 1.98 0.37
C THR A 168 17.09 1.77 0.30
N ILE A 169 17.59 0.70 0.92
CA ILE A 169 19.01 0.34 0.96
C ILE A 169 19.24 -0.91 0.11
N ASN A 170 20.37 -0.96 -0.60
CA ASN A 170 20.75 -2.06 -1.49
C ASN A 170 19.72 -2.34 -2.60
N THR A 171 19.11 -1.28 -3.13
CA THR A 171 18.15 -1.36 -4.24
C THR A 171 18.84 -1.12 -5.58
N GLY A 172 18.24 -1.66 -6.64
CA GLY A 172 18.68 -1.53 -8.01
C GLY A 172 17.79 -0.60 -8.84
N LYS A 173 17.53 -0.99 -10.07
CA LYS A 173 16.79 -0.19 -11.05
C LYS A 173 15.32 -0.02 -10.67
N LEU A 174 14.74 1.15 -10.93
CA LEU A 174 13.31 1.41 -10.86
C LEU A 174 12.63 1.18 -12.22
N ILE A 175 11.60 0.36 -12.24
CA ILE A 175 10.76 0.07 -13.41
C ILE A 175 9.35 0.62 -13.18
N ASN A 176 8.90 1.44 -14.12
CA ASN A 176 7.54 1.96 -14.10
C ASN A 176 6.61 1.00 -14.88
N LEU A 177 5.74 0.31 -14.17
CA LEU A 177 4.67 -0.45 -14.80
C LEU A 177 3.52 0.50 -15.13
N ASN A 178 3.04 0.48 -16.36
CA ASN A 178 1.90 1.32 -16.75
C ASN A 178 0.57 0.61 -16.41
N ILE A 179 0.37 0.32 -15.13
CA ILE A 179 -0.84 -0.26 -14.56
C ILE A 179 -1.32 0.61 -13.40
N PRO A 180 -2.63 0.70 -13.13
CA PRO A 180 -3.12 1.45 -11.97
C PRO A 180 -2.88 0.67 -10.67
N LEU A 181 -2.58 1.41 -9.61
CA LEU A 181 -2.74 1.02 -8.22
C LEU A 181 -3.94 1.81 -7.70
N ILE A 182 -5.05 1.13 -7.51
CA ILE A 182 -6.33 1.74 -7.14
C ILE A 182 -6.40 1.81 -5.62
N HIS A 183 -6.62 3.01 -5.08
CA HIS A 183 -6.64 3.27 -3.65
C HIS A 183 -8.04 3.74 -3.22
N PHE A 184 -8.62 3.07 -2.25
CA PHE A 184 -9.99 3.25 -1.79
C PHE A 184 -10.16 4.26 -0.65
N GLN A 185 -9.09 4.86 -0.15
CA GLN A 185 -9.11 5.75 1.02
C GLN A 185 -10.25 6.77 0.98
N PHE A 186 -10.47 7.43 -0.17
CA PHE A 186 -11.51 8.44 -0.33
C PHE A 186 -12.80 7.93 -0.98
N ALA A 187 -12.93 6.61 -1.20
CA ALA A 187 -14.16 6.02 -1.74
C ALA A 187 -15.31 6.10 -0.71
N ASN A 188 -15.01 5.80 0.55
CA ASN A 188 -15.91 6.01 1.69
C ASN A 188 -15.54 7.34 2.35
N TRP A 189 -16.33 8.39 2.07
CA TRP A 189 -16.01 9.74 2.48
C TRP A 189 -16.05 9.94 4.00
N ASP A 190 -17.05 9.39 4.68
CA ASP A 190 -17.19 9.55 6.13
C ASP A 190 -16.01 8.92 6.88
N ARG A 191 -15.63 7.70 6.49
CA ARG A 191 -14.44 7.04 7.04
C ARG A 191 -13.16 7.86 6.75
N SER A 192 -13.05 8.41 5.54
CA SER A 192 -11.91 9.26 5.16
C SER A 192 -11.81 10.49 6.04
N GLN A 193 -12.91 11.17 6.31
CA GLN A 193 -12.92 12.36 7.17
C GLN A 193 -12.43 12.01 8.59
N ILE A 194 -12.91 10.93 9.17
CA ILE A 194 -12.45 10.46 10.49
C ILE A 194 -10.96 10.17 10.49
N LYS A 195 -10.46 9.43 9.46
CA LYS A 195 -9.04 9.11 9.31
C LYS A 195 -8.19 10.37 9.14
N GLN A 196 -8.66 11.35 8.35
CA GLN A 196 -7.97 12.64 8.16
C GLN A 196 -7.86 13.45 9.46
N VAL A 197 -8.94 13.50 10.26
CA VAL A 197 -8.91 14.17 11.57
C VAL A 197 -7.92 13.48 12.50
N TRP A 198 -7.91 12.16 12.54
CA TRP A 198 -6.94 11.40 13.33
C TRP A 198 -5.50 11.72 12.94
N TYR A 199 -5.17 11.76 11.66
CA TYR A 199 -3.85 12.15 11.18
C TYR A 199 -3.47 13.57 11.59
N GLN A 200 -4.39 14.53 11.43
CA GLN A 200 -4.14 15.93 11.82
C GLN A 200 -3.85 16.05 13.33
N CYS A 201 -4.61 15.34 14.16
CA CYS A 201 -4.39 15.31 15.61
C CYS A 201 -3.03 14.66 15.96
N SER A 202 -2.72 13.52 15.34
CA SER A 202 -1.45 12.80 15.54
C SER A 202 -0.25 13.68 15.18
N GLU A 203 -0.27 14.30 13.99
CA GLU A 203 0.83 15.18 13.56
C GLU A 203 0.96 16.42 14.45
N LYS A 204 -0.14 17.00 14.90
CA LYS A 204 -0.11 18.13 15.83
C LYS A 204 0.51 17.76 17.18
N ILE A 205 0.18 16.59 17.74
CA ILE A 205 0.76 16.07 18.98
C ILE A 205 2.27 15.84 18.79
N ASN A 206 2.69 15.42 17.61
CA ASN A 206 4.10 15.20 17.26
C ASN A 206 4.84 16.50 16.85
N GLY A 207 4.24 17.66 17.06
CA GLY A 207 4.89 18.96 16.87
C GLY A 207 4.95 19.47 15.43
N VAL A 208 4.15 18.88 14.51
CA VAL A 208 4.06 19.38 13.13
C VAL A 208 3.31 20.73 13.11
N GLU A 209 3.86 21.71 12.40
CA GLU A 209 3.29 23.03 12.28
C GLU A 209 1.88 23.01 11.68
N PRO A 210 0.92 23.78 12.24
CA PRO A 210 -0.47 23.83 11.76
C PRO A 210 -0.61 24.16 10.27
N LYS A 211 0.27 25.02 9.74
CA LYS A 211 0.28 25.35 8.31
C LYS A 211 0.53 24.13 7.45
N THR A 212 1.54 23.31 7.80
CA THR A 212 1.87 22.07 7.09
C THR A 212 0.73 21.07 7.15
N ILE A 213 0.10 20.94 8.33
CA ILE A 213 -1.07 20.06 8.52
C ILE A 213 -2.22 20.48 7.60
N ASN A 214 -2.54 21.80 7.56
CA ASN A 214 -3.60 22.31 6.71
C ASN A 214 -3.31 22.11 5.21
N GLU A 215 -2.08 22.35 4.76
CA GLU A 215 -1.66 22.12 3.38
C GLU A 215 -1.83 20.64 3.00
N LYS A 216 -1.46 19.74 3.88
CA LYS A 216 -1.49 18.29 3.64
C LYS A 216 -2.92 17.70 3.66
N TYR A 217 -3.76 18.09 4.59
CA TYR A 217 -5.04 17.43 4.84
C TYR A 217 -6.26 18.24 4.44
N TYR A 218 -6.23 19.55 4.60
CA TYR A 218 -7.36 20.42 4.28
C TYR A 218 -7.30 20.93 2.84
N TYR A 219 -6.21 21.58 2.46
CA TYR A 219 -6.10 22.16 1.10
C TYR A 219 -5.92 21.09 0.02
N SER A 220 -5.25 19.98 0.31
CA SER A 220 -5.07 18.89 -0.65
C SER A 220 -6.38 18.19 -1.02
N THR A 221 -7.38 18.21 -0.13
CA THR A 221 -8.72 17.64 -0.37
C THR A 221 -9.72 18.63 -0.93
N ASN A 222 -9.30 19.86 -1.22
CA ASN A 222 -10.11 20.87 -1.85
C ASN A 222 -10.66 20.40 -3.21
N GLU A 223 -11.92 20.70 -3.48
CA GLU A 223 -12.64 20.28 -4.69
C GLU A 223 -12.83 21.41 -5.72
N ASN A 224 -12.23 22.59 -5.53
CA ASN A 224 -12.45 23.76 -6.41
C ASN A 224 -12.15 23.49 -7.88
N ASN A 225 -11.21 22.57 -8.20
CA ASN A 225 -10.86 22.18 -9.56
C ASN A 225 -11.04 20.69 -9.79
N LEU A 226 -12.01 20.09 -9.12
CA LEU A 226 -12.24 18.65 -9.14
C LEU A 226 -12.58 18.15 -10.55
N LYS A 227 -11.74 17.27 -11.07
CA LYS A 227 -12.03 16.46 -12.27
C LYS A 227 -12.11 15.00 -11.89
N LEU A 228 -13.19 14.36 -12.29
CA LEU A 228 -13.41 12.94 -12.07
C LEU A 228 -13.38 12.18 -13.39
N SER A 229 -12.66 11.08 -13.41
CA SER A 229 -12.67 10.10 -14.50
C SER A 229 -13.27 8.78 -14.01
N LYS A 230 -13.86 8.01 -14.92
CA LYS A 230 -14.40 6.68 -14.62
C LYS A 230 -13.28 5.63 -14.69
N ILE A 231 -13.33 4.66 -13.81
CA ILE A 231 -12.56 3.41 -13.97
C ILE A 231 -13.21 2.63 -15.14
N LYS A 232 -12.37 2.20 -16.07
CA LYS A 232 -12.77 1.39 -17.24
C LYS A 232 -12.59 -0.09 -16.96
#